data_285d1ab84c41f67f5a34768d1aef0dd5
#
_entry.id   285d1ab84c41f67f5a34768d1aef0dd5
#
_cell.length_a   1.000
_cell.length_b   1.000
_cell.length_c   1.000
_cell.angle_alpha   90.00
_cell.angle_beta   90.00
_cell.angle_gamma   90.00
#
_symmetry.space_group_name_H-M   'P 1'
#
loop_
_entity.id
_entity.type
_entity.pdbx_description
1 polymer ?
#
loop_
_entity_poly.entity_id
_entity_poly.type
_entity_poly.pdbx_seq_one_letter_code
_entity_poly.pdbx_strand_id
1 'polypeptide(L)'
;MLFIGEPYIAQNGDRSRLVCDIGINRRETRTVWFEVDREYEKYLCTERSDAYVIGLLSWAMRAGHDITCTAPVSEELLYALREYLIPSLVKYAPFFRAVEINAPAAGTRLANAGAVGTGLSCGIDSFHVISRQLASPYKTLNLTHLCINNVGAFNGCYGEYGIEKARRERYQISQRVAKELGLPLIATDSNFQTAFKQNHSHTHTYSSMFAVFCLQKLWGTYFYASSGYDFNFFTLDNHANEDSSHYELLSLGCFSTRGLKIYSEGGAYTRLEKTAHIAGFDYARRYLHVCTRKSTNCGRCPKCMRTLLMLDALGRLDDFREVFDVDYYRAHRKDYLLWLYEMHKKKDVMNEPTYRLLKKEMTPAVKGRYRLNVLLRRLWPFLTIDERYVKIRIFFIKISFRRKHGGAHD
;
A
#
# COMPACT_ATOMS: atom_id res chain seq x y z
N MET A 1 11.77 0.10 -23.42
CA MET A 1 11.09 -1.22 -23.62
C MET A 1 11.47 -2.14 -22.48
N LEU A 2 10.49 -2.79 -21.86
CA LEU A 2 10.67 -3.90 -20.93
C LEU A 2 10.45 -5.22 -21.65
N PHE A 3 11.30 -6.20 -21.40
CA PHE A 3 11.16 -7.56 -21.89
C PHE A 3 10.97 -8.49 -20.68
N ILE A 4 9.79 -9.08 -20.56
CA ILE A 4 9.45 -10.03 -19.49
C ILE A 4 9.67 -11.43 -20.02
N GLY A 5 10.66 -12.14 -19.47
CA GLY A 5 10.97 -13.51 -19.80
C GLY A 5 9.91 -14.52 -19.36
N GLU A 6 10.17 -15.79 -19.54
CA GLU A 6 9.31 -16.86 -19.03
C GLU A 6 9.48 -17.00 -17.52
N PRO A 7 8.39 -16.96 -16.71
CA PRO A 7 8.47 -17.27 -15.30
C PRO A 7 8.83 -18.74 -15.05
N TYR A 8 9.69 -19.00 -14.08
CA TYR A 8 10.09 -20.36 -13.73
C TYR A 8 10.17 -20.54 -12.20
N ILE A 9 10.14 -21.81 -11.74
CA ILE A 9 10.27 -22.16 -10.33
C ILE A 9 11.75 -22.38 -9.99
N ALA A 10 12.20 -21.77 -8.87
CA ALA A 10 13.50 -22.04 -8.27
C ALA A 10 13.31 -22.39 -6.78
N GLN A 11 14.13 -23.31 -6.28
CA GLN A 11 14.11 -23.69 -4.88
C GLN A 11 15.03 -22.80 -4.05
N ASN A 12 14.60 -22.46 -2.84
CA ASN A 12 15.37 -21.68 -1.87
C ASN A 12 15.20 -22.28 -0.47
N GLY A 13 15.95 -23.31 -0.15
CA GLY A 13 15.80 -24.07 1.10
C GLY A 13 14.45 -24.77 1.18
N ASP A 14 13.67 -24.44 2.19
CA ASP A 14 12.32 -24.92 2.45
C ASP A 14 11.23 -24.07 1.76
N ARG A 15 11.64 -23.07 0.96
CA ARG A 15 10.76 -22.17 0.23
C ARG A 15 10.92 -22.33 -1.27
N SER A 16 9.88 -21.93 -2.01
CA SER A 16 9.85 -21.93 -3.46
C SER A 16 9.70 -20.54 -4.01
N ARG A 17 10.42 -20.23 -5.08
CA ARG A 17 10.41 -18.94 -5.78
C ARG A 17 9.79 -19.07 -7.15
N LEU A 18 8.88 -18.15 -7.48
CA LEU A 18 8.56 -17.80 -8.85
C LEU A 18 9.55 -16.73 -9.30
N VAL A 19 10.32 -17.02 -10.31
CA VAL A 19 11.42 -16.15 -10.78
C VAL A 19 11.16 -15.75 -12.23
N CYS A 20 11.50 -14.51 -12.58
CA CYS A 20 11.47 -14.04 -13.95
C CYS A 20 12.59 -13.03 -14.20
N ASP A 21 13.26 -13.15 -15.33
CA ASP A 21 14.25 -12.19 -15.78
C ASP A 21 13.58 -11.09 -16.62
N ILE A 22 13.84 -9.85 -16.23
CA ILE A 22 13.25 -8.65 -16.83
C ILE A 22 14.35 -7.84 -17.52
N GLY A 23 14.35 -7.84 -18.83
CA GLY A 23 15.27 -7.02 -19.65
C GLY A 23 14.78 -5.56 -19.73
N ILE A 24 15.70 -4.59 -19.60
CA ILE A 24 15.42 -3.16 -19.75
C ILE A 24 16.26 -2.62 -20.92
N ASN A 25 15.59 -2.18 -21.98
CA ASN A 25 16.21 -1.58 -23.18
C ASN A 25 17.35 -2.41 -23.80
N ARG A 26 17.34 -3.74 -23.65
CA ARG A 26 18.40 -4.68 -24.07
C ARG A 26 19.78 -4.40 -23.45
N ARG A 27 19.87 -3.59 -22.40
CA ARG A 27 21.13 -3.18 -21.78
C ARG A 27 21.30 -3.71 -20.35
N GLU A 28 20.21 -3.98 -19.68
CA GLU A 28 20.19 -4.40 -18.28
C GLU A 28 19.17 -5.53 -18.12
N THR A 29 19.51 -6.54 -17.34
CA THR A 29 18.57 -7.58 -16.92
C THR A 29 18.46 -7.56 -15.40
N ARG A 30 17.26 -7.62 -14.89
CA ARG A 30 16.96 -7.72 -13.45
C ARG A 30 16.16 -8.98 -13.18
N THR A 31 16.70 -9.85 -12.37
CA THR A 31 15.98 -11.03 -11.90
C THR A 31 15.02 -10.62 -10.78
N VAL A 32 13.74 -10.86 -11.01
CA VAL A 32 12.67 -10.64 -10.04
C VAL A 32 12.18 -11.96 -9.51
N TRP A 33 12.03 -12.06 -8.19
CA TRP A 33 11.51 -13.25 -7.56
C TRP A 33 10.40 -12.92 -6.56
N PHE A 34 9.48 -13.87 -6.42
CA PHE A 34 8.43 -13.92 -5.41
C PHE A 34 8.50 -15.27 -4.71
N GLU A 35 8.47 -15.29 -3.39
CA GLU A 35 8.78 -16.47 -2.57
C GLU A 35 7.65 -16.82 -1.62
N VAL A 36 7.35 -18.11 -1.52
CA VAL A 36 6.36 -18.70 -0.61
C VAL A 36 6.91 -19.97 0.05
N ASP A 37 6.24 -20.44 1.10
CA ASP A 37 6.54 -21.75 1.68
C ASP A 37 6.24 -22.86 0.66
N ARG A 38 7.01 -23.95 0.68
CA ARG A 38 6.99 -25.03 -0.33
C ARG A 38 5.60 -25.65 -0.55
N GLU A 39 4.76 -25.68 0.48
CA GLU A 39 3.38 -26.20 0.36
C GLU A 39 2.52 -25.41 -0.65
N TYR A 40 2.85 -24.14 -0.91
CA TYR A 40 2.17 -23.27 -1.87
C TYR A 40 2.81 -23.26 -3.26
N GLU A 41 3.91 -23.97 -3.50
CA GLU A 41 4.61 -24.01 -4.80
C GLU A 41 3.69 -24.33 -5.98
N LYS A 42 2.78 -25.32 -5.80
CA LYS A 42 1.82 -25.74 -6.83
C LYS A 42 0.88 -24.61 -7.31
N TYR A 43 0.77 -23.54 -6.54
CA TYR A 43 -0.06 -22.37 -6.87
C TYR A 43 0.72 -21.23 -7.53
N LEU A 44 2.05 -21.31 -7.58
CA LEU A 44 2.86 -20.37 -8.33
C LEU A 44 2.56 -20.50 -9.83
N CYS A 45 2.31 -19.38 -10.49
CA CYS A 45 1.90 -19.36 -11.88
C CYS A 45 3.08 -19.13 -12.82
N THR A 46 3.55 -20.17 -13.47
CA THR A 46 4.58 -20.08 -14.54
C THR A 46 3.97 -19.94 -15.93
N GLU A 47 2.68 -20.23 -16.07
CA GLU A 47 1.96 -20.31 -17.34
C GLU A 47 1.57 -18.92 -17.89
N ARG A 48 1.72 -17.85 -17.10
CA ARG A 48 1.27 -16.48 -17.43
C ARG A 48 2.26 -15.43 -16.94
N SER A 49 2.36 -14.36 -17.72
CA SER A 49 3.09 -13.13 -17.32
C SER A 49 2.21 -12.12 -16.58
N ASP A 50 0.97 -12.42 -16.25
CA ASP A 50 -0.02 -11.51 -15.66
C ASP A 50 0.54 -10.77 -14.44
N ALA A 51 1.17 -11.48 -13.50
CA ALA A 51 1.76 -10.90 -12.30
C ALA A 51 2.78 -9.80 -12.62
N TYR A 52 3.68 -10.09 -13.54
CA TYR A 52 4.78 -9.17 -13.90
C TYR A 52 4.27 -7.96 -14.69
N VAL A 53 3.31 -8.17 -15.60
CA VAL A 53 2.69 -7.09 -16.37
C VAL A 53 1.97 -6.14 -15.41
N ILE A 54 1.12 -6.64 -14.51
CA ILE A 54 0.42 -5.83 -13.52
C ILE A 54 1.42 -5.09 -12.64
N GLY A 55 2.38 -5.80 -12.05
CA GLY A 55 3.33 -5.22 -11.12
C GLY A 55 4.18 -4.11 -11.72
N LEU A 56 4.57 -4.23 -12.98
CA LEU A 56 5.47 -3.30 -13.66
C LEU A 56 4.72 -2.21 -14.43
N LEU A 57 3.39 -2.29 -14.61
CA LEU A 57 2.63 -1.36 -15.43
C LEU A 57 2.84 0.11 -15.03
N SER A 58 2.66 0.44 -13.76
CA SER A 58 2.85 1.82 -13.29
C SER A 58 4.27 2.33 -13.52
N TRP A 59 5.28 1.48 -13.29
CA TRP A 59 6.67 1.81 -13.55
C TRP A 59 6.93 2.01 -15.05
N ALA A 60 6.42 1.13 -15.89
CA ALA A 60 6.55 1.19 -17.34
C ALA A 60 5.93 2.48 -17.90
N MET A 61 4.70 2.80 -17.49
CA MET A 61 3.99 4.01 -17.91
C MET A 61 4.71 5.30 -17.46
N ARG A 62 5.28 5.33 -16.26
CA ARG A 62 6.06 6.49 -15.79
C ARG A 62 7.36 6.67 -16.56
N ALA A 63 8.01 5.57 -16.94
CA ALA A 63 9.26 5.57 -17.70
C ALA A 63 9.04 5.70 -19.23
N GLY A 64 7.83 5.45 -19.73
CA GLY A 64 7.50 5.40 -21.15
C GLY A 64 8.13 4.17 -21.82
N HIS A 65 8.04 3.01 -21.16
CA HIS A 65 8.56 1.73 -21.67
C HIS A 65 7.43 0.80 -22.08
N ASP A 66 7.37 0.43 -23.34
CA ASP A 66 6.51 -0.65 -23.79
C ASP A 66 6.92 -1.97 -23.14
N ILE A 67 5.98 -2.90 -22.99
CA ILE A 67 6.15 -4.18 -22.35
C ILE A 67 6.05 -5.28 -23.43
N THR A 68 7.02 -6.17 -23.48
CA THR A 68 6.98 -7.38 -24.32
C THR A 68 7.13 -8.60 -23.43
N CYS A 69 6.24 -9.59 -23.56
CA CYS A 69 6.25 -10.82 -22.78
C CYS A 69 6.51 -12.03 -23.64
N THR A 70 7.33 -12.97 -23.16
CA THR A 70 7.52 -14.29 -23.78
C THR A 70 6.36 -15.21 -23.44
N ALA A 71 6.03 -15.34 -22.14
CA ALA A 71 4.87 -16.11 -21.71
C ALA A 71 3.56 -15.35 -21.96
N PRO A 72 2.44 -16.06 -22.21
CA PRO A 72 1.17 -15.42 -22.50
C PRO A 72 0.63 -14.62 -21.32
N VAL A 73 -0.25 -13.66 -21.64
CA VAL A 73 -1.05 -12.88 -20.68
C VAL A 73 -2.53 -13.21 -20.89
N SER A 74 -3.29 -13.26 -19.82
CA SER A 74 -4.74 -13.48 -19.88
C SER A 74 -5.39 -12.47 -20.83
N GLU A 75 -6.20 -12.97 -21.78
CA GLU A 75 -6.79 -12.15 -22.85
C GLU A 75 -7.64 -11.01 -22.30
N GLU A 76 -8.47 -11.29 -21.30
CA GLU A 76 -9.29 -10.28 -20.63
C GLU A 76 -8.47 -9.24 -19.86
N LEU A 77 -7.31 -9.62 -19.32
CA LEU A 77 -6.37 -8.68 -18.71
C LEU A 77 -5.76 -7.78 -19.78
N LEU A 78 -5.29 -8.34 -20.89
CA LEU A 78 -4.76 -7.56 -22.01
C LEU A 78 -5.79 -6.54 -22.52
N TYR A 79 -7.02 -6.98 -22.69
CA TYR A 79 -8.12 -6.11 -23.11
C TYR A 79 -8.35 -4.98 -22.11
N ALA A 80 -8.50 -5.31 -20.83
CA ALA A 80 -8.75 -4.33 -19.78
C ALA A 80 -7.61 -3.31 -19.64
N LEU A 81 -6.36 -3.76 -19.77
CA LEU A 81 -5.19 -2.87 -19.68
C LEU A 81 -5.10 -1.94 -20.91
N ARG A 82 -5.23 -2.49 -22.11
CA ARG A 82 -5.06 -1.74 -23.36
C ARG A 82 -6.21 -0.77 -23.64
N GLU A 83 -7.46 -1.25 -23.45
CA GLU A 83 -8.65 -0.49 -23.84
C GLU A 83 -9.17 0.45 -22.74
N TYR A 84 -8.87 0.15 -21.46
CA TYR A 84 -9.43 0.91 -20.35
C TYR A 84 -8.36 1.54 -19.45
N LEU A 85 -7.47 0.74 -18.84
CA LEU A 85 -6.63 1.26 -17.78
C LEU A 85 -5.56 2.22 -18.29
N ILE A 86 -4.78 1.82 -19.30
CA ILE A 86 -3.71 2.65 -19.86
C ILE A 86 -4.27 3.97 -20.41
N PRO A 87 -5.31 3.98 -21.27
CA PRO A 87 -5.90 5.22 -21.77
C PRO A 87 -6.46 6.12 -20.66
N SER A 88 -7.10 5.52 -19.63
CA SER A 88 -7.64 6.26 -18.49
C SER A 88 -6.57 6.91 -17.66
N LEU A 89 -5.49 6.18 -17.35
CA LEU A 89 -4.37 6.69 -16.54
C LEU A 89 -3.61 7.81 -17.26
N VAL A 90 -3.44 7.72 -18.57
CA VAL A 90 -2.84 8.80 -19.38
C VAL A 90 -3.67 10.07 -19.32
N LYS A 91 -5.01 9.96 -19.33
CA LYS A 91 -5.91 11.11 -19.14
C LYS A 91 -5.92 11.60 -17.69
N TYR A 92 -5.80 10.68 -16.74
CA TYR A 92 -5.83 10.97 -15.31
C TYR A 92 -4.64 11.84 -14.87
N ALA A 93 -3.42 11.52 -15.31
CA ALA A 93 -2.24 12.17 -14.77
C ALA A 93 -1.10 12.33 -15.78
N PRO A 94 -0.46 13.52 -15.82
CA PRO A 94 0.62 13.84 -16.77
C PRO A 94 1.92 13.05 -16.53
N PHE A 95 2.06 12.36 -15.41
CA PHE A 95 3.20 11.49 -15.14
C PHE A 95 3.07 10.10 -15.74
N PHE A 96 1.92 9.72 -16.29
CA PHE A 96 1.75 8.50 -17.06
C PHE A 96 1.85 8.75 -18.56
N ARG A 97 2.57 7.87 -19.25
CA ARG A 97 2.69 7.82 -20.71
C ARG A 97 1.99 6.58 -21.23
N ALA A 98 1.38 6.68 -22.40
CA ALA A 98 0.86 5.52 -23.10
C ALA A 98 2.02 4.54 -23.39
N VAL A 99 1.77 3.25 -23.14
CA VAL A 99 2.70 2.16 -23.43
C VAL A 99 1.94 1.04 -24.10
N GLU A 100 2.62 0.30 -24.98
CA GLU A 100 2.09 -0.90 -25.60
C GLU A 100 2.46 -2.13 -24.78
N ILE A 101 1.57 -3.13 -24.77
CA ILE A 101 1.82 -4.43 -24.18
C ILE A 101 1.79 -5.47 -25.30
N ASN A 102 2.93 -6.04 -25.68
CA ASN A 102 3.07 -7.05 -26.70
C ASN A 102 3.25 -8.42 -26.04
N ALA A 103 2.23 -9.24 -26.04
CA ALA A 103 2.22 -10.57 -25.44
C ALA A 103 1.31 -11.52 -26.22
N PRO A 104 1.59 -12.83 -26.26
CA PRO A 104 0.61 -13.82 -26.67
C PRO A 104 -0.62 -13.76 -25.77
N ALA A 105 -1.81 -13.76 -26.36
CA ALA A 105 -3.06 -13.74 -25.59
C ALA A 105 -3.48 -15.16 -25.18
N ALA A 106 -3.85 -15.35 -23.93
CA ALA A 106 -4.37 -16.62 -23.45
C ALA A 106 -5.87 -16.54 -23.19
N GLY A 107 -6.66 -17.03 -24.12
CA GLY A 107 -8.12 -17.03 -24.06
C GLY A 107 -8.73 -18.12 -23.14
N THR A 108 -7.94 -19.10 -22.69
CA THR A 108 -8.42 -20.15 -21.78
C THR A 108 -8.39 -19.67 -20.32
N ARG A 109 -9.42 -20.00 -19.55
CA ARG A 109 -9.43 -19.73 -18.10
C ARG A 109 -8.30 -20.53 -17.43
N LEU A 110 -7.48 -19.87 -16.63
CA LEU A 110 -6.52 -20.54 -15.77
C LEU A 110 -7.25 -21.24 -14.62
N ALA A 111 -7.03 -22.55 -14.45
CA ALA A 111 -7.58 -23.28 -13.32
C ALA A 111 -6.97 -22.80 -12.00
N ASN A 112 -7.78 -22.66 -10.97
CA ASN A 112 -7.35 -22.33 -9.62
C ASN A 112 -8.12 -23.10 -8.56
N ALA A 113 -7.64 -23.03 -7.32
CA ALA A 113 -8.25 -23.73 -6.19
C ALA A 113 -9.52 -23.04 -5.65
N GLY A 114 -9.93 -21.90 -6.20
CA GLY A 114 -11.13 -21.19 -5.76
C GLY A 114 -11.01 -20.53 -4.38
N ALA A 115 -9.81 -20.39 -3.83
CA ALA A 115 -9.61 -19.79 -2.53
C ALA A 115 -10.04 -18.31 -2.51
N VAL A 116 -10.53 -17.87 -1.36
CA VAL A 116 -10.91 -16.47 -1.09
C VAL A 116 -9.92 -15.87 -0.10
N GLY A 117 -9.22 -14.81 -0.52
CA GLY A 117 -8.13 -14.23 0.26
C GLY A 117 -8.23 -12.75 0.54
N THR A 118 -7.51 -12.31 1.57
CA THR A 118 -7.23 -10.89 1.87
C THR A 118 -5.91 -10.73 2.60
N GLY A 119 -5.37 -9.50 2.58
CA GLY A 119 -4.14 -9.16 3.31
C GLY A 119 -4.37 -9.03 4.83
N LEU A 120 -3.43 -9.52 5.64
CA LEU A 120 -3.41 -9.36 7.10
C LEU A 120 -2.18 -8.56 7.53
N SER A 121 -2.28 -7.24 7.46
CA SER A 121 -1.25 -6.32 7.97
C SER A 121 -1.49 -5.91 9.44
N CYS A 122 -2.57 -6.35 10.05
CA CYS A 122 -3.06 -5.90 11.35
C CYS A 122 -3.33 -4.38 11.42
N GLY A 123 -3.45 -3.70 10.29
CA GLY A 123 -3.84 -2.29 10.19
C GLY A 123 -5.36 -2.11 10.19
N ILE A 124 -5.82 -0.85 10.24
CA ILE A 124 -7.25 -0.51 10.23
C ILE A 124 -7.96 -1.13 9.02
N ASP A 125 -7.39 -0.97 7.81
CA ASP A 125 -8.03 -1.43 6.58
C ASP A 125 -8.13 -2.95 6.53
N SER A 126 -7.05 -3.68 6.88
CA SER A 126 -7.08 -5.15 6.87
C SER A 126 -8.05 -5.72 7.92
N PHE A 127 -8.09 -5.18 9.13
CA PHE A 127 -9.06 -5.62 10.14
C PHE A 127 -10.50 -5.24 9.75
N HIS A 128 -10.70 -4.12 9.08
CA HIS A 128 -12.02 -3.75 8.58
C HIS A 128 -12.52 -4.78 7.56
N VAL A 129 -11.70 -5.18 6.59
CA VAL A 129 -12.08 -6.22 5.61
C VAL A 129 -12.32 -7.54 6.30
N ILE A 130 -11.40 -8.00 7.14
CA ILE A 130 -11.50 -9.30 7.83
C ILE A 130 -12.77 -9.37 8.68
N SER A 131 -13.03 -8.36 9.52
CA SER A 131 -14.20 -8.34 10.38
C SER A 131 -15.52 -8.34 9.60
N ARG A 132 -15.57 -7.65 8.47
CA ARG A 132 -16.76 -7.64 7.59
C ARG A 132 -16.96 -8.99 6.89
N GLN A 133 -15.89 -9.59 6.37
CA GLN A 133 -15.97 -10.86 5.67
C GLN A 133 -16.35 -12.01 6.62
N LEU A 134 -15.85 -12.01 7.85
CA LEU A 134 -16.23 -12.99 8.87
C LEU A 134 -17.73 -12.88 9.25
N ALA A 135 -18.29 -11.68 9.20
CA ALA A 135 -19.73 -11.43 9.45
C ALA A 135 -20.59 -11.54 8.17
N SER A 136 -19.98 -11.83 7.01
CA SER A 136 -20.67 -11.83 5.72
C SER A 136 -21.68 -12.96 5.59
N PRO A 137 -22.89 -12.70 5.06
CA PRO A 137 -23.87 -13.75 4.76
C PRO A 137 -23.53 -14.53 3.48
N TYR A 138 -22.60 -14.04 2.67
CA TYR A 138 -22.27 -14.60 1.35
C TYR A 138 -21.27 -15.77 1.47
N LYS A 139 -21.76 -16.98 1.68
CA LYS A 139 -20.95 -18.19 1.97
C LYS A 139 -19.85 -18.47 0.94
N THR A 140 -20.11 -18.22 -0.35
CA THR A 140 -19.14 -18.44 -1.43
C THR A 140 -17.97 -17.45 -1.40
N LEU A 141 -18.08 -16.37 -0.62
CA LEU A 141 -17.09 -15.32 -0.46
C LEU A 141 -16.44 -15.33 0.93
N ASN A 142 -16.71 -16.36 1.75
CA ASN A 142 -16.04 -16.49 3.05
C ASN A 142 -14.53 -16.65 2.88
N LEU A 143 -13.78 -15.95 3.72
CA LEU A 143 -12.31 -16.04 3.72
C LEU A 143 -11.84 -17.47 3.98
N THR A 144 -10.95 -17.96 3.16
CA THR A 144 -10.27 -19.24 3.30
C THR A 144 -8.80 -19.10 3.67
N HIS A 145 -8.18 -17.98 3.30
CA HIS A 145 -6.76 -17.70 3.54
C HIS A 145 -6.54 -16.23 3.85
N LEU A 146 -5.51 -15.97 4.63
CA LEU A 146 -4.95 -14.65 4.86
C LEU A 146 -3.55 -14.60 4.25
N CYS A 147 -3.07 -13.41 3.87
CA CYS A 147 -1.69 -13.26 3.41
C CYS A 147 -1.01 -12.02 3.98
N ILE A 148 0.30 -12.10 4.16
CA ILE A 148 1.16 -10.95 4.42
C ILE A 148 2.28 -10.91 3.38
N ASN A 149 2.29 -9.86 2.56
CA ASN A 149 3.17 -9.76 1.40
C ASN A 149 4.28 -8.74 1.65
N ASN A 150 5.54 -9.15 1.50
CA ASN A 150 6.68 -8.24 1.43
C ASN A 150 6.95 -7.83 -0.02
N VAL A 151 6.18 -6.87 -0.50
CA VAL A 151 6.31 -6.30 -1.85
C VAL A 151 6.59 -4.79 -1.79
N GLY A 152 7.23 -4.34 -0.70
CA GLY A 152 7.69 -2.96 -0.55
C GLY A 152 7.10 -2.17 0.61
N ALA A 153 6.10 -2.69 1.31
CA ALA A 153 5.45 -2.00 2.43
C ALA A 153 6.40 -1.64 3.59
N PHE A 154 7.52 -2.34 3.71
CA PHE A 154 8.55 -2.09 4.73
C PHE A 154 9.61 -1.08 4.28
N ASN A 155 9.79 -0.86 2.97
CA ASN A 155 10.81 0.02 2.44
C ASN A 155 10.47 1.50 2.72
N GLY A 156 11.48 2.26 3.18
CA GLY A 156 11.29 3.65 3.60
C GLY A 156 10.62 3.84 4.96
N CYS A 157 10.30 2.73 5.65
CA CYS A 157 9.76 2.70 7.00
C CYS A 157 10.81 2.17 7.99
N TYR A 158 10.52 2.34 9.29
CA TYR A 158 11.27 1.75 10.41
C TYR A 158 12.70 2.28 10.64
N GLY A 159 13.30 3.10 9.79
CA GLY A 159 14.57 3.80 10.04
C GLY A 159 15.60 2.98 10.86
N GLU A 160 16.04 3.52 11.99
CA GLU A 160 17.01 2.89 12.92
C GLU A 160 16.49 1.59 13.58
N TYR A 161 15.17 1.37 13.61
CA TYR A 161 14.60 0.13 14.15
C TYR A 161 14.98 -1.10 13.31
N GLY A 162 15.20 -0.90 12.02
CA GLY A 162 15.62 -1.93 11.07
C GLY A 162 14.45 -2.64 10.40
N ILE A 163 14.50 -2.68 9.06
CA ILE A 163 13.45 -3.26 8.21
C ILE A 163 13.25 -4.75 8.51
N GLU A 164 14.33 -5.52 8.57
CA GLU A 164 14.29 -6.97 8.79
C GLU A 164 13.73 -7.35 10.15
N LYS A 165 14.10 -6.60 11.19
CA LYS A 165 13.55 -6.79 12.53
C LYS A 165 12.04 -6.52 12.54
N ALA A 166 11.63 -5.38 11.97
CA ALA A 166 10.23 -5.01 11.88
C ALA A 166 9.41 -6.05 11.09
N ARG A 167 9.96 -6.54 9.97
CA ARG A 167 9.32 -7.57 9.14
C ARG A 167 9.08 -8.86 9.94
N ARG A 168 10.10 -9.40 10.59
CA ARG A 168 9.97 -10.61 11.39
C ARG A 168 8.93 -10.48 12.50
N GLU A 169 8.98 -9.40 13.28
CA GLU A 169 8.02 -9.16 14.37
C GLU A 169 6.59 -8.98 13.85
N ARG A 170 6.42 -8.30 12.72
CA ARG A 170 5.12 -8.14 12.07
C ARG A 170 4.56 -9.46 11.56
N TYR A 171 5.37 -10.31 10.97
CA TYR A 171 4.97 -11.63 10.53
C TYR A 171 4.52 -12.50 11.72
N GLN A 172 5.23 -12.47 12.84
CA GLN A 172 4.84 -13.18 14.06
C GLN A 172 3.49 -12.73 14.61
N ILE A 173 3.21 -11.42 14.58
CA ILE A 173 1.89 -10.89 14.99
C ILE A 173 0.80 -11.41 14.04
N SER A 174 1.01 -11.31 12.73
CA SER A 174 0.06 -11.79 11.73
C SER A 174 -0.17 -13.30 11.83
N GLN A 175 0.87 -14.10 12.10
CA GLN A 175 0.77 -15.54 12.34
C GLN A 175 -0.11 -15.86 13.56
N ARG A 176 0.08 -15.11 14.66
CA ARG A 176 -0.73 -15.28 15.87
C ARG A 176 -2.20 -14.98 15.59
N VAL A 177 -2.47 -13.84 14.96
CA VAL A 177 -3.85 -13.44 14.62
C VAL A 177 -4.51 -14.45 13.68
N ALA A 178 -3.82 -14.90 12.64
CA ALA A 178 -4.35 -15.89 11.70
C ALA A 178 -4.65 -17.22 12.39
N LYS A 179 -3.75 -17.69 13.28
CA LYS A 179 -3.96 -18.90 14.09
C LYS A 179 -5.19 -18.78 14.97
N GLU A 180 -5.38 -17.66 15.66
CA GLU A 180 -6.56 -17.42 16.52
C GLU A 180 -7.86 -17.30 15.70
N LEU A 181 -7.78 -16.80 14.46
CA LEU A 181 -8.91 -16.76 13.53
C LEU A 181 -9.23 -18.13 12.90
N GLY A 182 -8.35 -19.13 13.07
CA GLY A 182 -8.49 -20.45 12.44
C GLY A 182 -8.30 -20.42 10.92
N LEU A 183 -7.57 -19.43 10.39
CA LEU A 183 -7.31 -19.27 8.96
C LEU A 183 -5.82 -19.44 8.66
N PRO A 184 -5.43 -20.17 7.60
CA PRO A 184 -4.05 -20.26 7.15
C PRO A 184 -3.52 -18.90 6.72
N LEU A 185 -2.26 -18.61 7.07
CA LEU A 185 -1.56 -17.40 6.66
C LEU A 185 -0.45 -17.73 5.66
N ILE A 186 -0.50 -17.12 4.49
CA ILE A 186 0.57 -17.18 3.50
C ILE A 186 1.50 -15.99 3.73
N ALA A 187 2.72 -16.27 4.19
CA ALA A 187 3.76 -15.27 4.37
C ALA A 187 4.70 -15.27 3.15
N THR A 188 4.71 -14.17 2.41
CA THR A 188 5.49 -14.08 1.18
C THR A 188 6.67 -13.12 1.30
N ASP A 189 7.65 -13.29 0.43
CA ASP A 189 8.78 -12.37 0.28
C ASP A 189 9.05 -12.09 -1.20
N SER A 190 9.72 -10.98 -1.50
CA SER A 190 10.06 -10.60 -2.88
C SER A 190 11.11 -9.50 -2.92
N ASN A 191 11.96 -9.51 -3.96
CA ASN A 191 12.83 -8.40 -4.29
C ASN A 191 12.18 -7.38 -5.26
N PHE A 192 10.89 -7.53 -5.58
CA PHE A 192 10.21 -6.76 -6.63
C PHE A 192 10.43 -5.26 -6.53
N GLN A 193 10.22 -4.68 -5.35
CA GLN A 193 10.36 -3.24 -5.19
C GLN A 193 11.81 -2.76 -5.22
N THR A 194 12.74 -3.53 -4.63
CA THR A 194 14.16 -3.19 -4.61
C THR A 194 14.79 -3.33 -5.98
N ALA A 195 14.40 -4.36 -6.74
CA ALA A 195 14.87 -4.57 -8.10
C ALA A 195 14.55 -3.38 -9.04
N PHE A 196 13.41 -2.73 -8.85
CA PHE A 196 13.00 -1.57 -9.67
C PHE A 196 13.09 -0.23 -8.94
N LYS A 197 13.63 -0.19 -7.72
CA LYS A 197 13.77 1.03 -6.89
C LYS A 197 12.48 1.87 -6.87
N GLN A 198 11.34 1.18 -6.73
CA GLN A 198 10.03 1.82 -6.80
C GLN A 198 9.71 2.58 -5.51
N ASN A 199 8.98 3.67 -5.65
CA ASN A 199 8.37 4.34 -4.50
C ASN A 199 7.09 3.59 -4.10
N HIS A 200 7.02 3.11 -2.87
CA HIS A 200 5.88 2.33 -2.38
C HIS A 200 4.54 3.06 -2.52
N SER A 201 4.46 4.34 -2.21
CA SER A 201 3.19 5.09 -2.34
C SER A 201 2.70 5.19 -3.78
N HIS A 202 3.61 5.21 -4.75
CA HIS A 202 3.24 5.27 -6.17
C HIS A 202 2.80 3.92 -6.75
N THR A 203 3.12 2.81 -6.07
CA THR A 203 3.01 1.47 -6.69
C THR A 203 2.39 0.40 -5.81
N HIS A 204 2.00 0.70 -4.56
CA HIS A 204 1.55 -0.33 -3.62
C HIS A 204 0.34 -1.16 -4.12
N THR A 205 -0.58 -0.57 -4.88
CA THR A 205 -1.70 -1.31 -5.49
C THR A 205 -1.17 -2.33 -6.51
N TYR A 206 -0.23 -1.92 -7.36
CA TYR A 206 0.38 -2.77 -8.39
C TYR A 206 1.27 -3.86 -7.79
N SER A 207 2.12 -3.50 -6.84
CA SER A 207 3.00 -4.47 -6.17
C SER A 207 2.24 -5.47 -5.31
N SER A 208 1.12 -5.06 -4.69
CA SER A 208 0.24 -5.99 -4.00
C SER A 208 -0.43 -6.97 -4.96
N MET A 209 -0.90 -6.48 -6.12
CA MET A 209 -1.49 -7.33 -7.14
C MET A 209 -0.46 -8.23 -7.82
N PHE A 210 0.80 -7.79 -7.98
CA PHE A 210 1.89 -8.68 -8.35
C PHE A 210 1.93 -9.93 -7.45
N ALA A 211 1.94 -9.75 -6.13
CA ALA A 211 1.97 -10.88 -5.19
C ALA A 211 0.72 -11.78 -5.32
N VAL A 212 -0.46 -11.18 -5.48
CA VAL A 212 -1.71 -11.93 -5.67
C VAL A 212 -1.67 -12.76 -6.95
N PHE A 213 -1.21 -12.17 -8.04
CA PHE A 213 -1.15 -12.84 -9.35
C PHE A 213 0.01 -13.86 -9.46
N CYS A 214 1.08 -13.75 -8.67
CA CYS A 214 2.05 -14.83 -8.53
C CYS A 214 1.39 -16.13 -8.05
N LEU A 215 0.32 -16.02 -7.25
CA LEU A 215 -0.48 -17.12 -6.71
C LEU A 215 -1.86 -17.24 -7.38
N GLN A 216 -2.05 -16.80 -8.61
CA GLN A 216 -3.38 -16.81 -9.26
C GLN A 216 -3.97 -18.21 -9.47
N LYS A 217 -3.19 -19.28 -9.34
CA LYS A 217 -3.66 -20.66 -9.31
C LYS A 217 -4.28 -21.07 -7.96
N LEU A 218 -4.14 -20.23 -6.93
CA LEU A 218 -4.82 -20.42 -5.64
C LEU A 218 -6.15 -19.66 -5.59
N TRP A 219 -6.15 -18.42 -6.01
CA TRP A 219 -7.23 -17.48 -5.76
C TRP A 219 -8.37 -17.58 -6.77
N GLY A 220 -9.62 -17.73 -6.30
CA GLY A 220 -10.82 -17.44 -7.08
C GLY A 220 -11.31 -16.01 -6.83
N THR A 221 -11.14 -15.50 -5.60
CA THR A 221 -11.49 -14.13 -5.20
C THR A 221 -10.43 -13.56 -4.27
N TYR A 222 -10.12 -12.29 -4.45
CA TYR A 222 -9.24 -11.57 -3.54
C TYR A 222 -9.82 -10.21 -3.16
N PHE A 223 -9.94 -9.96 -1.85
CA PHE A 223 -10.34 -8.69 -1.30
C PHE A 223 -9.12 -7.83 -1.00
N TYR A 224 -8.88 -6.82 -1.83
CA TYR A 224 -7.86 -5.82 -1.56
C TYR A 224 -8.40 -4.83 -0.54
N ALA A 225 -7.73 -4.68 0.61
CA ALA A 225 -8.12 -3.70 1.61
C ALA A 225 -7.79 -2.29 1.13
N SER A 226 -8.81 -1.54 0.73
CA SER A 226 -8.67 -0.15 0.26
C SER A 226 -7.90 0.70 1.27
N SER A 227 -6.93 1.48 0.80
CA SER A 227 -5.89 2.10 1.63
C SER A 227 -6.33 3.35 2.41
N GLY A 228 -7.61 3.49 2.68
CA GLY A 228 -8.17 4.50 3.60
C GLY A 228 -8.67 5.77 2.94
N TYR A 229 -8.54 5.90 1.64
CA TYR A 229 -9.31 6.84 0.86
C TYR A 229 -10.64 6.18 0.50
N ASP A 230 -11.73 6.91 0.66
CA ASP A 230 -13.04 6.44 0.22
C ASP A 230 -13.26 6.73 -1.28
N PHE A 231 -14.36 6.21 -1.82
CA PHE A 231 -14.67 6.40 -3.24
C PHE A 231 -14.90 7.86 -3.65
N ASN A 232 -15.07 8.80 -2.68
CA ASN A 232 -15.17 10.23 -2.97
C ASN A 232 -13.83 10.82 -3.46
N PHE A 233 -12.70 10.15 -3.21
CA PHE A 233 -11.38 10.56 -3.71
C PHE A 233 -11.07 9.99 -5.09
N PHE A 234 -11.87 9.09 -5.59
CA PHE A 234 -11.73 8.60 -6.95
C PHE A 234 -12.21 9.68 -7.92
N THR A 235 -11.26 10.41 -8.46
CA THR A 235 -11.52 11.44 -9.48
C THR A 235 -10.43 11.38 -10.53
N LEU A 236 -10.84 11.49 -11.80
CA LEU A 236 -9.92 11.55 -12.95
C LEU A 236 -9.27 12.93 -13.12
N ASP A 237 -9.58 13.90 -12.27
CA ASP A 237 -9.04 15.26 -12.33
C ASP A 237 -7.93 15.52 -11.32
N ASN A 238 -7.52 14.53 -10.55
CA ASN A 238 -6.52 14.71 -9.48
C ASN A 238 -5.09 14.53 -10.00
N HIS A 239 -4.66 15.38 -10.89
CA HIS A 239 -3.36 15.32 -11.57
C HIS A 239 -2.13 15.49 -10.66
N ALA A 240 -2.30 15.96 -9.43
CA ALA A 240 -1.19 16.22 -8.52
C ALA A 240 -0.85 15.03 -7.61
N ASN A 241 -1.72 14.03 -7.52
CA ASN A 241 -1.55 12.95 -6.57
C ASN A 241 -0.99 11.70 -7.24
N GLU A 242 0.24 11.36 -6.86
CA GLU A 242 0.97 10.20 -7.37
C GLU A 242 0.71 8.90 -6.58
N ASP A 243 0.00 8.97 -5.45
CA ASP A 243 -0.33 7.79 -4.63
C ASP A 243 -1.31 6.89 -5.36
N SER A 244 -0.97 5.61 -5.52
CA SER A 244 -1.77 4.65 -6.29
C SER A 244 -3.16 4.38 -5.70
N SER A 245 -3.39 4.73 -4.43
CA SER A 245 -4.71 4.63 -3.79
C SER A 245 -5.77 5.53 -4.40
N HIS A 246 -5.38 6.64 -5.02
CA HIS A 246 -6.33 7.56 -5.64
C HIS A 246 -7.04 7.01 -6.89
N TYR A 247 -6.44 6.03 -7.53
CA TYR A 247 -7.00 5.37 -8.72
C TYR A 247 -7.07 3.84 -8.58
N GLU A 248 -6.95 3.32 -7.35
CA GLU A 248 -6.98 1.88 -7.09
C GLU A 248 -8.30 1.24 -7.50
N LEU A 249 -9.44 1.93 -7.34
CA LEU A 249 -10.75 1.42 -7.71
C LEU A 249 -10.82 1.07 -9.21
N LEU A 250 -10.30 1.95 -10.07
CA LEU A 250 -10.18 1.71 -11.50
C LEU A 250 -9.20 0.58 -11.78
N SER A 251 -7.99 0.66 -11.23
CA SER A 251 -6.92 -0.30 -11.48
C SER A 251 -7.29 -1.72 -11.06
N LEU A 252 -7.84 -1.90 -9.86
CA LEU A 252 -8.24 -3.21 -9.34
C LEU A 252 -9.37 -3.85 -10.15
N GLY A 253 -10.33 -3.05 -10.63
CA GLY A 253 -11.38 -3.52 -11.52
C GLY A 253 -10.82 -4.10 -12.82
N CYS A 254 -9.84 -3.43 -13.41
CA CYS A 254 -9.17 -3.84 -14.66
C CYS A 254 -8.24 -5.06 -14.49
N PHE A 255 -7.81 -5.39 -13.28
CA PHE A 255 -6.97 -6.57 -13.05
C PHE A 255 -7.76 -7.87 -12.92
N SER A 256 -9.08 -7.82 -12.72
CA SER A 256 -9.90 -9.04 -12.64
C SER A 256 -9.86 -9.85 -13.95
N THR A 257 -9.78 -11.16 -13.81
CA THR A 257 -9.87 -12.12 -14.93
C THR A 257 -11.04 -13.09 -14.70
N ARG A 258 -11.35 -13.96 -15.67
CA ARG A 258 -12.35 -15.03 -15.47
C ARG A 258 -11.96 -16.02 -14.38
N GLY A 259 -10.67 -16.14 -14.09
CA GLY A 259 -10.16 -17.03 -13.04
C GLY A 259 -10.11 -16.37 -11.65
N LEU A 260 -9.82 -15.09 -11.59
CA LEU A 260 -9.56 -14.37 -10.35
C LEU A 260 -10.31 -13.04 -10.31
N LYS A 261 -11.27 -12.93 -9.38
CA LYS A 261 -12.01 -11.70 -9.13
C LYS A 261 -11.34 -10.87 -8.05
N ILE A 262 -11.06 -9.60 -8.34
CA ILE A 262 -10.50 -8.64 -7.40
C ILE A 262 -11.57 -7.64 -6.98
N TYR A 263 -11.69 -7.42 -5.67
CA TYR A 263 -12.55 -6.38 -5.10
C TYR A 263 -11.70 -5.38 -4.31
N SER A 264 -11.92 -4.08 -4.54
CA SER A 264 -11.46 -3.02 -3.63
C SER A 264 -12.44 -2.94 -2.46
N GLU A 265 -12.10 -3.56 -1.34
CA GLU A 265 -13.00 -3.66 -0.19
C GLU A 265 -12.78 -2.52 0.80
N GLY A 266 -13.88 -1.97 1.31
CA GLY A 266 -13.87 -0.89 2.30
C GLY A 266 -13.73 0.52 1.72
N GLY A 267 -13.66 0.69 0.40
CA GLY A 267 -13.58 2.02 -0.23
C GLY A 267 -14.84 2.87 -0.09
N ALA A 268 -15.98 2.28 0.30
CA ALA A 268 -17.19 3.03 0.63
C ALA A 268 -17.15 3.71 2.01
N TYR A 269 -16.08 3.52 2.79
CA TYR A 269 -15.97 4.00 4.17
C TYR A 269 -14.74 4.89 4.35
N THR A 270 -14.92 6.00 5.05
CA THR A 270 -13.81 6.85 5.51
C THR A 270 -12.95 6.08 6.51
N ARG A 271 -11.72 6.53 6.72
CA ARG A 271 -10.83 5.97 7.73
C ARG A 271 -11.43 6.02 9.14
N LEU A 272 -12.22 7.06 9.46
CA LEU A 272 -12.91 7.20 10.74
C LEU A 272 -13.99 6.12 10.90
N GLU A 273 -14.81 5.89 9.87
CA GLU A 273 -15.86 4.85 9.89
C GLU A 273 -15.27 3.44 9.99
N LYS A 274 -14.16 3.17 9.28
CA LYS A 274 -13.42 1.91 9.43
C LYS A 274 -12.92 1.73 10.87
N THR A 275 -12.40 2.81 11.48
CA THR A 275 -11.92 2.77 12.87
C THR A 275 -13.08 2.52 13.84
N ALA A 276 -14.23 3.18 13.64
CA ALA A 276 -15.44 2.92 14.43
C ALA A 276 -15.90 1.46 14.32
N HIS A 277 -15.89 0.90 13.11
CA HIS A 277 -16.26 -0.49 12.88
C HIS A 277 -15.34 -1.46 13.64
N ILE A 278 -14.02 -1.34 13.46
CA ILE A 278 -13.05 -2.25 14.09
C ILE A 278 -12.93 -2.06 15.62
N ALA A 279 -13.41 -0.95 16.17
CA ALA A 279 -13.45 -0.76 17.61
C ALA A 279 -14.34 -1.79 18.32
N GLY A 280 -15.29 -2.41 17.60
CA GLY A 280 -16.07 -3.56 18.06
C GLY A 280 -15.39 -4.92 17.84
N PHE A 281 -14.28 -4.99 17.12
CA PHE A 281 -13.62 -6.23 16.76
C PHE A 281 -12.47 -6.56 17.72
N ASP A 282 -12.61 -7.64 18.48
CA ASP A 282 -11.68 -8.00 19.56
C ASP A 282 -10.21 -8.14 19.09
N TYR A 283 -9.98 -8.75 17.93
CA TYR A 283 -8.64 -8.86 17.36
C TYR A 283 -8.00 -7.50 17.07
N ALA A 284 -8.79 -6.49 16.69
CA ALA A 284 -8.24 -5.14 16.51
C ALA A 284 -7.84 -4.50 17.84
N ARG A 285 -8.61 -4.72 18.92
CA ARG A 285 -8.25 -4.19 20.24
C ARG A 285 -6.92 -4.75 20.75
N ARG A 286 -6.66 -6.04 20.49
CA ARG A 286 -5.45 -6.75 20.95
C ARG A 286 -4.26 -6.65 20.01
N TYR A 287 -4.48 -6.45 18.70
CA TYR A 287 -3.42 -6.60 17.69
C TYR A 287 -3.30 -5.44 16.70
N LEU A 288 -4.11 -4.37 16.83
CA LEU A 288 -4.03 -3.24 15.90
C LEU A 288 -2.61 -2.67 15.86
N HIS A 289 -2.05 -2.61 14.66
CA HIS A 289 -0.76 -2.01 14.41
C HIS A 289 -0.81 -1.05 13.22
N VAL A 290 -0.49 0.22 13.47
CA VAL A 290 -0.49 1.28 12.47
C VAL A 290 0.86 1.98 12.32
N CYS A 291 1.81 1.68 13.20
CA CYS A 291 3.09 2.37 13.27
C CYS A 291 3.98 2.10 12.05
N THR A 292 4.65 3.14 11.56
CA THR A 292 5.64 3.06 10.49
C THR A 292 7.09 3.20 11.00
N ARG A 293 7.27 3.25 12.33
CA ARG A 293 8.60 3.44 12.95
C ARG A 293 9.07 2.25 13.77
N LYS A 294 8.14 1.47 14.34
CA LYS A 294 8.41 0.33 15.20
C LYS A 294 7.40 -0.77 14.94
N SER A 295 7.66 -1.97 15.37
CA SER A 295 6.72 -3.11 15.34
C SER A 295 5.60 -2.99 16.38
N THR A 296 5.71 -2.06 17.33
CA THR A 296 4.64 -1.65 18.27
C THR A 296 4.21 -0.23 17.95
N ASN A 297 3.03 0.16 18.38
CA ASN A 297 2.54 1.52 18.13
C ASN A 297 3.30 2.54 18.99
N CYS A 298 4.07 3.42 18.35
CA CYS A 298 4.88 4.42 19.07
C CYS A 298 4.10 5.62 19.61
N GLY A 299 2.81 5.74 19.30
CA GLY A 299 1.96 6.87 19.66
C GLY A 299 2.27 8.19 18.92
N ARG A 300 3.46 8.40 18.42
CA ARG A 300 4.00 9.71 17.98
C ARG A 300 4.18 9.88 16.47
N CYS A 301 4.10 8.82 15.67
CA CYS A 301 4.14 8.97 14.22
C CYS A 301 2.76 9.41 13.69
N PRO A 302 2.69 10.01 12.48
CA PRO A 302 1.42 10.52 11.93
C PRO A 302 0.30 9.46 11.90
N LYS A 303 0.60 8.19 11.62
CA LYS A 303 -0.41 7.11 11.63
C LYS A 303 -0.91 6.81 13.04
N CYS A 304 -0.01 6.73 14.04
CA CYS A 304 -0.41 6.54 15.43
C CYS A 304 -1.21 7.74 15.96
N MET A 305 -0.76 8.97 15.68
CA MET A 305 -1.47 10.19 16.11
C MET A 305 -2.87 10.25 15.53
N ARG A 306 -3.03 9.97 14.24
CA ARG A 306 -4.34 9.92 13.58
C ARG A 306 -5.25 8.88 14.25
N THR A 307 -4.75 7.67 14.49
CA THR A 307 -5.53 6.58 15.06
C THR A 307 -5.98 6.90 16.50
N LEU A 308 -5.09 7.42 17.33
CA LEU A 308 -5.43 7.83 18.69
C LEU A 308 -6.49 8.93 18.71
N LEU A 309 -6.39 9.92 17.82
CA LEU A 309 -7.39 10.99 17.69
C LEU A 309 -8.75 10.46 17.20
N MET A 310 -8.76 9.47 16.28
CA MET A 310 -10.01 8.84 15.87
C MET A 310 -10.65 8.06 17.02
N LEU A 311 -9.87 7.28 17.77
CA LEU A 311 -10.35 6.55 18.94
C LEU A 311 -10.85 7.49 20.04
N ASP A 312 -10.19 8.64 20.27
CA ASP A 312 -10.63 9.68 21.19
C ASP A 312 -11.97 10.30 20.75
N ALA A 313 -12.06 10.68 19.46
CA ALA A 313 -13.29 11.25 18.90
C ALA A 313 -14.49 10.29 18.96
N LEU A 314 -14.21 8.98 18.95
CA LEU A 314 -15.21 7.91 19.05
C LEU A 314 -15.50 7.47 20.49
N GLY A 315 -14.78 8.00 21.50
CA GLY A 315 -14.88 7.57 22.90
C GLY A 315 -14.40 6.14 23.15
N ARG A 316 -13.48 5.63 22.32
CA ARG A 316 -13.03 4.22 22.34
C ARG A 316 -11.55 4.04 22.71
N LEU A 317 -10.89 5.05 23.27
CA LEU A 317 -9.46 4.99 23.62
C LEU A 317 -9.13 3.84 24.56
N ASP A 318 -9.93 3.63 25.58
CA ASP A 318 -9.65 2.63 26.63
C ASP A 318 -9.71 1.19 26.10
N ASP A 319 -10.47 0.95 25.04
CA ASP A 319 -10.55 -0.36 24.38
C ASP A 319 -9.22 -0.78 23.73
N PHE A 320 -8.30 0.16 23.51
CA PHE A 320 -7.04 -0.06 22.80
C PHE A 320 -5.79 0.10 23.68
N ARG A 321 -5.94 -0.02 25.01
CA ARG A 321 -4.81 0.08 25.96
C ARG A 321 -3.74 -0.99 25.77
N GLU A 322 -4.10 -2.16 25.23
CA GLU A 322 -3.13 -3.23 24.94
C GLU A 322 -2.16 -2.86 23.80
N VAL A 323 -2.58 -2.00 22.88
CA VAL A 323 -1.81 -1.67 21.67
C VAL A 323 -1.34 -0.22 21.61
N PHE A 324 -1.83 0.66 22.50
CA PHE A 324 -1.42 2.06 22.62
C PHE A 324 -1.19 2.48 24.07
N ASP A 325 -0.20 3.34 24.27
CA ASP A 325 -0.02 4.07 25.52
C ASP A 325 -1.06 5.21 25.62
N VAL A 326 -2.26 4.86 26.14
CA VAL A 326 -3.39 5.77 26.24
C VAL A 326 -3.12 6.87 27.28
N ASP A 327 -2.38 6.58 28.33
CA ASP A 327 -2.08 7.54 29.39
C ASP A 327 -1.09 8.61 28.88
N TYR A 328 -0.09 8.21 28.10
CA TYR A 328 0.76 9.16 27.38
C TYR A 328 -0.05 10.06 26.44
N TYR A 329 -0.98 9.47 25.67
CA TYR A 329 -1.86 10.26 24.80
C TYR A 329 -2.65 11.31 25.60
N ARG A 330 -3.29 10.92 26.70
CA ARG A 330 -4.06 11.82 27.55
C ARG A 330 -3.24 12.98 28.10
N ALA A 331 -2.04 12.68 28.60
CA ALA A 331 -1.11 13.69 29.10
C ALA A 331 -0.68 14.70 28.02
N HIS A 332 -0.62 14.28 26.75
CA HIS A 332 -0.16 15.09 25.63
C HIS A 332 -1.27 15.47 24.65
N ARG A 333 -2.55 15.26 24.98
CA ARG A 333 -3.72 15.44 24.11
C ARG A 333 -3.72 16.79 23.37
N LYS A 334 -3.25 17.87 24.02
CA LYS A 334 -3.16 19.20 23.40
C LYS A 334 -2.23 19.23 22.18
N ASP A 335 -1.15 18.45 22.19
CA ASP A 335 -0.21 18.39 21.07
C ASP A 335 -0.81 17.61 19.88
N TYR A 336 -1.60 16.57 20.16
CA TYR A 336 -2.35 15.83 19.13
C TYR A 336 -3.45 16.71 18.51
N LEU A 337 -4.19 17.48 19.30
CA LEU A 337 -5.19 18.43 18.79
C LEU A 337 -4.52 19.53 17.94
N LEU A 338 -3.34 20.01 18.34
CA LEU A 338 -2.56 20.96 17.55
C LEU A 338 -2.17 20.37 16.19
N TRP A 339 -1.68 19.12 16.18
CA TRP A 339 -1.37 18.41 14.94
C TRP A 339 -2.62 18.23 14.06
N LEU A 340 -3.77 17.84 14.63
CA LEU A 340 -5.02 17.69 13.89
C LEU A 340 -5.47 19.03 13.28
N TYR A 341 -5.34 20.12 14.03
CA TYR A 341 -5.64 21.46 13.51
C TYR A 341 -4.70 21.86 12.38
N GLU A 342 -3.42 21.50 12.45
CA GLU A 342 -2.46 21.70 11.37
C GLU A 342 -2.87 20.91 10.11
N MET A 343 -3.30 19.65 10.25
CA MET A 343 -3.79 18.82 9.13
C MET A 343 -5.04 19.43 8.48
N HIS A 344 -6.00 19.90 9.29
CA HIS A 344 -7.16 20.63 8.78
C HIS A 344 -6.75 21.88 7.99
N LYS A 345 -5.78 22.68 8.46
CA LYS A 345 -5.28 23.85 7.74
C LYS A 345 -4.55 23.49 6.43
N LYS A 346 -3.99 22.30 6.34
CA LYS A 346 -3.40 21.73 5.10
C LYS A 346 -4.44 21.10 4.19
N LYS A 347 -5.72 21.12 4.56
CA LYS A 347 -6.81 20.46 3.82
C LYS A 347 -6.59 18.95 3.66
N ASP A 348 -6.00 18.31 4.69
CA ASP A 348 -5.80 16.85 4.69
C ASP A 348 -7.15 16.15 4.84
N VAL A 349 -7.60 15.58 3.75
CA VAL A 349 -8.91 14.95 3.60
C VAL A 349 -9.12 13.76 4.52
N MET A 350 -8.05 13.00 4.80
CA MET A 350 -8.11 11.81 5.66
C MET A 350 -8.34 12.15 7.15
N ASN A 351 -7.92 13.32 7.59
CA ASN A 351 -8.10 13.79 8.96
C ASN A 351 -9.33 14.67 9.15
N GLU A 352 -9.95 15.14 8.06
CA GLU A 352 -11.10 16.05 8.12
C GLU A 352 -12.32 15.48 8.87
N PRO A 353 -12.73 14.21 8.70
CA PRO A 353 -13.83 13.63 9.48
C PRO A 353 -13.58 13.67 10.99
N THR A 354 -12.37 13.34 11.42
CA THR A 354 -11.96 13.41 12.84
C THR A 354 -11.94 14.85 13.36
N TYR A 355 -11.43 15.78 12.55
CA TYR A 355 -11.45 17.20 12.91
C TYR A 355 -12.86 17.71 13.15
N ARG A 356 -13.85 17.32 12.33
CA ARG A 356 -15.25 17.73 12.49
C ARG A 356 -15.82 17.28 13.82
N LEU A 357 -15.53 16.08 14.27
CA LEU A 357 -15.97 15.58 15.58
C LEU A 357 -15.31 16.34 16.74
N LEU A 358 -13.99 16.59 16.63
CA LEU A 358 -13.22 17.27 17.68
C LEU A 358 -13.15 18.80 17.51
N LYS A 359 -13.97 19.39 16.61
CA LYS A 359 -13.92 20.83 16.31
C LYS A 359 -14.11 21.71 17.55
N LYS A 360 -14.96 21.31 18.49
CA LYS A 360 -15.23 22.03 19.74
C LYS A 360 -14.01 22.08 20.65
N GLU A 361 -13.10 21.11 20.54
CA GLU A 361 -11.85 21.01 21.29
C GLU A 361 -10.75 21.95 20.78
N MET A 362 -10.96 22.59 19.62
CA MET A 362 -10.02 23.54 19.02
C MET A 362 -10.09 24.88 19.69
N THR A 363 -9.63 24.93 20.93
CA THR A 363 -9.64 26.13 21.79
C THR A 363 -8.82 27.31 21.20
N PRO A 364 -9.02 28.54 21.65
CA PRO A 364 -8.17 29.67 21.27
C PRO A 364 -6.68 29.40 21.52
N ALA A 365 -6.34 28.67 22.59
CA ALA A 365 -4.97 28.29 22.91
C ALA A 365 -4.35 27.38 21.83
N VAL A 366 -5.07 26.35 21.35
CA VAL A 366 -4.61 25.48 20.26
C VAL A 366 -4.40 26.30 18.98
N LYS A 367 -5.36 27.16 18.63
CA LYS A 367 -5.28 28.02 17.44
C LYS A 367 -4.14 29.04 17.54
N GLY A 368 -3.93 29.65 18.72
CA GLY A 368 -2.85 30.58 18.99
C GLY A 368 -1.48 29.91 18.85
N ARG A 369 -1.31 28.72 19.46
CA ARG A 369 -0.08 27.94 19.36
C ARG A 369 0.23 27.54 17.91
N TYR A 370 -0.78 27.18 17.12
CA TYR A 370 -0.61 26.93 15.67
C TYR A 370 -0.09 28.17 14.96
N ARG A 371 -0.70 29.35 15.19
CA ARG A 371 -0.24 30.62 14.57
C ARG A 371 1.20 30.95 14.94
N LEU A 372 1.54 30.79 16.22
CA LEU A 372 2.91 30.99 16.71
C LEU A 372 3.89 30.03 16.01
N ASN A 373 3.56 28.73 15.92
CA ASN A 373 4.39 27.73 15.25
C ASN A 373 4.58 28.08 13.75
N VAL A 374 3.53 28.55 13.07
CA VAL A 374 3.63 29.01 11.67
C VAL A 374 4.54 30.21 11.56
N LEU A 375 4.43 31.18 12.47
CA LEU A 375 5.30 32.36 12.50
C LEU A 375 6.76 31.98 12.75
N LEU A 376 7.01 31.16 13.78
CA LEU A 376 8.36 30.69 14.10
C LEU A 376 8.99 29.91 12.93
N ARG A 377 8.22 29.03 12.28
CA ARG A 377 8.70 28.32 11.07
C ARG A 377 9.01 29.28 9.91
N ARG A 378 8.37 30.43 9.84
CA ARG A 378 8.66 31.46 8.83
C ARG A 378 9.93 32.26 9.16
N LEU A 379 10.19 32.49 10.44
CA LEU A 379 11.33 33.24 10.92
C LEU A 379 12.61 32.39 11.04
N TRP A 380 12.45 31.07 11.27
CA TRP A 380 13.59 30.17 11.47
C TRP A 380 14.27 29.83 10.14
N PRO A 381 15.60 30.01 10.01
CA PRO A 381 16.34 29.55 8.84
C PRO A 381 16.29 28.00 8.77
N PHE A 382 16.12 27.45 7.57
CA PHE A 382 16.24 26.02 7.38
C PHE A 382 17.02 25.70 6.11
N LEU A 383 17.73 24.58 6.16
CA LEU A 383 18.42 23.96 5.05
C LEU A 383 17.71 22.63 4.73
N THR A 384 17.28 22.44 3.50
CA THR A 384 16.79 21.16 3.00
C THR A 384 17.67 20.70 1.86
N ILE A 385 18.19 19.49 1.98
CA ILE A 385 19.01 18.86 0.93
C ILE A 385 18.21 17.67 0.41
N ASP A 386 17.85 17.70 -0.85
CA ASP A 386 17.30 16.55 -1.57
C ASP A 386 18.26 16.11 -2.69
N GLU A 387 17.95 15.03 -3.40
CA GLU A 387 18.84 14.49 -4.45
C GLU A 387 19.13 15.48 -5.58
N ARG A 388 18.26 16.46 -5.82
CA ARG A 388 18.34 17.39 -6.95
C ARG A 388 18.68 18.82 -6.54
N TYR A 389 18.28 19.22 -5.32
CA TYR A 389 18.37 20.61 -4.88
C TYR A 389 18.86 20.74 -3.45
N VAL A 390 19.60 21.81 -3.23
CA VAL A 390 19.86 22.39 -1.90
C VAL A 390 18.96 23.60 -1.76
N LYS A 391 18.02 23.57 -0.81
CA LYS A 391 17.08 24.66 -0.54
C LYS A 391 17.45 25.32 0.78
N ILE A 392 17.82 26.56 0.71
CA ILE A 392 18.14 27.40 1.87
C ILE A 392 16.99 28.40 2.05
N ARG A 393 16.49 28.50 3.27
CA ARG A 393 15.57 29.55 3.63
C ARG A 393 16.13 30.34 4.80
N ILE A 394 16.24 31.67 4.62
CA ILE A 394 16.61 32.62 5.66
C ILE A 394 15.48 33.64 5.72
N PHE A 395 14.77 33.73 6.83
CA PHE A 395 13.58 34.57 6.99
C PHE A 395 12.52 34.29 5.88
N PHE A 396 12.22 35.30 5.06
CA PHE A 396 11.24 35.20 3.96
C PHE A 396 11.89 34.85 2.61
N ILE A 397 13.22 34.78 2.55
CA ILE A 397 13.97 34.53 1.31
C ILE A 397 14.12 32.99 1.15
N LYS A 398 13.70 32.47 0.02
CA LYS A 398 13.93 31.07 -0.38
C LYS A 398 14.90 31.04 -1.53
N ILE A 399 16.05 30.40 -1.36
CA ILE A 399 17.06 30.20 -2.40
C ILE A 399 17.14 28.70 -2.68
N SER A 400 17.07 28.32 -3.95
CA SER A 400 17.14 26.94 -4.39
C SER A 400 18.31 26.78 -5.36
N PHE A 401 19.25 25.90 -5.03
CA PHE A 401 20.39 25.57 -5.89
C PHE A 401 20.18 24.15 -6.43
N ARG A 402 20.27 23.97 -7.75
CA ARG A 402 20.29 22.66 -8.37
C ARG A 402 21.64 22.00 -8.08
N ARG A 403 21.62 20.79 -7.53
CA ARG A 403 22.83 19.98 -7.39
C ARG A 403 23.36 19.63 -8.78
N LYS A 404 24.59 20.05 -9.10
CA LYS A 404 25.30 19.46 -10.24
C LYS A 404 25.60 18.01 -9.86
N HIS A 405 25.08 17.05 -10.62
CA HIS A 405 25.63 15.70 -10.58
C HIS A 405 27.08 15.82 -11.02
N GLY A 406 28.00 15.59 -10.12
CA GLY A 406 29.38 15.37 -10.46
C GLY A 406 29.42 14.18 -11.40
N GLY A 407 29.73 14.41 -12.65
CA GLY A 407 30.08 13.35 -13.57
C GLY A 407 31.32 12.67 -12.97
N ALA A 408 31.17 11.43 -12.53
CA ALA A 408 32.31 10.57 -12.37
C ALA A 408 32.80 10.29 -13.81
N HIS A 409 33.87 10.98 -14.18
CA HIS A 409 34.80 10.45 -15.16
C HIS A 409 35.58 9.36 -14.43
N ASP A 410 35.37 8.14 -14.80
CA ASP A 410 36.28 7.06 -15.23
C ASP A 410 35.52 5.75 -15.27
#